data_c9593542ebc5a47f63acb6664fb008d9
#
_entry.id   c9593542ebc5a47f63acb6664fb008d9
#
_cell.length_a   1.000
_cell.length_b   1.000
_cell.length_c   1.000
_cell.angle_alpha   90.00
_cell.angle_beta   90.00
_cell.angle_gamma   90.00
#
_symmetry.space_group_name_H-M   'P 1'
#
loop_
_entity.id
_entity.type
_entity.pdbx_description
1 polymer ?
#
loop_
_entity_poly.entity_id
_entity_poly.type
_entity_poly.pdbx_seq_one_letter_code
_entity_poly.pdbx_strand_id
1 'polypeptide(L)'
;MYFTKSDLPISSEMLNFWNDNGYLIIENFKTNAECDDLINRSKELIEEQDFNNQQSVFDTVSQSHNDDNYFLESGDKIRFFFEEKAQLNESNLKKNKQYIVNKIGHALHDLDDKFIKFSKNHDLNEIAKAIGFQDPLLLQSMYIFKQPKIGGEVVCHQ
;
A
#
# COMPACT_ATOMS: atom_id res chain seq x y z
N MET A 1 -16.96 5.32 15.54
CA MET A 1 -17.90 6.17 14.76
C MET A 1 -17.51 6.06 13.30
N TYR A 2 -18.47 6.09 12.37
CA TYR A 2 -18.25 6.03 10.95
C TYR A 2 -18.78 7.30 10.30
N PHE A 3 -18.02 7.85 9.40
CA PHE A 3 -18.39 8.99 8.56
C PHE A 3 -18.41 8.56 7.10
N THR A 4 -18.97 9.35 6.23
CA THR A 4 -19.02 9.07 4.79
C THR A 4 -18.34 10.18 4.00
N LYS A 5 -18.04 9.95 2.73
CA LYS A 5 -17.48 11.00 1.87
C LYS A 5 -18.37 12.24 1.76
N SER A 6 -19.69 12.10 1.91
CA SER A 6 -20.64 13.23 1.91
C SER A 6 -20.56 14.12 3.15
N ASP A 7 -19.90 13.65 4.23
CA ASP A 7 -19.69 14.44 5.45
C ASP A 7 -18.45 15.35 5.34
N LEU A 8 -17.71 15.30 4.24
CA LEU A 8 -16.61 16.22 4.00
C LEU A 8 -17.13 17.62 3.60
N PRO A 9 -16.40 18.69 3.92
CA PRO A 9 -15.10 18.75 4.59
C PRO A 9 -15.15 18.32 6.05
N ILE A 10 -13.97 18.05 6.66
CA ILE A 10 -13.84 17.61 8.05
C ILE A 10 -14.61 18.55 8.99
N SER A 11 -15.59 18.00 9.69
CA SER A 11 -16.40 18.72 10.68
C SER A 11 -15.71 18.78 12.05
N SER A 12 -16.20 19.65 12.94
CA SER A 12 -15.70 19.69 14.33
C SER A 12 -15.92 18.36 15.07
N GLU A 13 -16.99 17.62 14.76
CA GLU A 13 -17.26 16.31 15.33
C GLU A 13 -16.20 15.28 14.86
N MET A 14 -15.88 15.26 13.57
CA MET A 14 -14.83 14.40 13.01
C MET A 14 -13.47 14.71 13.64
N LEU A 15 -13.15 16.00 13.79
CA LEU A 15 -11.88 16.43 14.37
C LEU A 15 -11.79 16.06 15.86
N ASN A 16 -12.85 16.23 16.62
CA ASN A 16 -12.90 15.78 18.02
C ASN A 16 -12.71 14.27 18.11
N PHE A 17 -13.42 13.50 17.27
CA PHE A 17 -13.26 12.05 17.22
C PHE A 17 -11.82 11.63 16.88
N TRP A 18 -11.19 12.30 15.90
CA TRP A 18 -9.78 12.09 15.57
C TRP A 18 -8.85 12.34 16.76
N ASN A 19 -9.02 13.48 17.43
CA ASN A 19 -8.18 13.86 18.58
C ASN A 19 -8.31 12.88 19.76
N ASP A 20 -9.52 12.37 19.99
CA ASP A 20 -9.80 11.46 21.10
C ASP A 20 -9.36 10.01 20.81
N ASN A 21 -9.37 9.58 19.55
CA ASN A 21 -9.21 8.17 19.17
C ASN A 21 -7.99 7.88 18.29
N GLY A 22 -7.41 8.89 17.63
CA GLY A 22 -6.24 8.73 16.76
C GLY A 22 -6.53 8.15 15.37
N TYR A 23 -7.80 8.00 15.00
CA TYR A 23 -8.20 7.51 13.66
C TYR A 23 -9.55 8.09 13.22
N LEU A 24 -9.79 8.06 11.89
CA LEU A 24 -11.08 8.32 11.26
C LEU A 24 -11.41 7.21 10.27
N ILE A 25 -12.69 6.83 10.22
CA ILE A 25 -13.20 5.93 9.17
C ILE A 25 -14.16 6.73 8.31
N ILE A 26 -13.85 6.87 7.03
CA ILE A 26 -14.67 7.57 6.03
C ILE A 26 -15.10 6.55 4.98
N GLU A 27 -16.33 6.07 5.11
CA GLU A 27 -16.91 5.11 4.18
C GLU A 27 -17.16 5.72 2.80
N ASN A 28 -17.10 4.91 1.77
CA ASN A 28 -17.30 5.32 0.38
C ASN A 28 -16.39 6.49 -0.07
N PHE A 29 -15.23 6.63 0.58
CA PHE A 29 -14.26 7.66 0.21
C PHE A 29 -13.74 7.48 -1.22
N LYS A 30 -13.54 6.23 -1.63
CA LYS A 30 -13.22 5.83 -3.00
C LYS A 30 -14.31 4.93 -3.56
N THR A 31 -14.55 5.05 -4.86
CA THR A 31 -15.51 4.20 -5.56
C THR A 31 -14.94 2.79 -5.80
N ASN A 32 -15.81 1.79 -5.96
CA ASN A 32 -15.37 0.45 -6.35
C ASN A 32 -14.58 0.47 -7.65
N ALA A 33 -14.98 1.27 -8.64
CA ALA A 33 -14.26 1.39 -9.91
C ALA A 33 -12.83 1.91 -9.72
N GLU A 34 -12.61 2.92 -8.86
CA GLU A 34 -11.25 3.40 -8.54
C GLU A 34 -10.41 2.30 -7.85
N CYS A 35 -11.02 1.52 -6.96
CA CYS A 35 -10.35 0.41 -6.31
C CYS A 35 -10.01 -0.72 -7.29
N ASP A 36 -10.96 -1.07 -8.18
CA ASP A 36 -10.77 -2.10 -9.21
C ASP A 36 -9.67 -1.70 -10.20
N ASP A 37 -9.56 -0.42 -10.55
CA ASP A 37 -8.47 0.12 -11.36
C ASP A 37 -7.09 -0.13 -10.74
N LEU A 38 -6.95 0.05 -9.41
CA LEU A 38 -5.69 -0.24 -8.72
C LEU A 38 -5.42 -1.74 -8.61
N ILE A 39 -6.45 -2.55 -8.36
CA ILE A 39 -6.34 -4.02 -8.35
C ILE A 39 -5.84 -4.53 -9.70
N ASN A 40 -6.42 -4.04 -10.79
CA ASN A 40 -6.01 -4.45 -12.13
C ASN A 40 -4.58 -3.96 -12.44
N ARG A 41 -4.26 -2.69 -12.10
CA ARG A 41 -2.91 -2.15 -12.32
C ARG A 41 -1.85 -2.91 -11.53
N SER A 42 -2.11 -3.28 -10.30
CA SER A 42 -1.17 -4.07 -9.50
C SER A 42 -0.88 -5.45 -10.12
N LYS A 43 -1.89 -6.08 -10.74
CA LYS A 43 -1.71 -7.34 -11.48
C LYS A 43 -0.87 -7.13 -12.75
N GLU A 44 -1.15 -6.07 -13.52
CA GLU A 44 -0.36 -5.70 -14.70
C GLU A 44 1.12 -5.51 -14.33
N LEU A 45 1.41 -4.72 -13.28
CA LEU A 45 2.77 -4.49 -12.80
C LEU A 45 3.51 -5.79 -12.44
N ILE A 46 2.82 -6.75 -11.81
CA ILE A 46 3.38 -8.06 -11.49
C ILE A 46 3.67 -8.86 -12.76
N GLU A 47 2.75 -8.87 -13.73
CA GLU A 47 2.93 -9.63 -14.97
C GLU A 47 4.06 -9.07 -15.85
N GLU A 48 4.22 -7.74 -15.87
CA GLU A 48 5.30 -7.05 -16.56
C GLU A 48 6.70 -7.33 -15.97
N GLN A 49 6.75 -7.72 -14.67
CA GLN A 49 8.02 -7.91 -13.94
C GLN A 49 8.66 -9.29 -14.23
N ASP A 50 9.96 -9.30 -14.48
CA ASP A 50 10.78 -10.52 -14.48
C ASP A 50 11.35 -10.80 -13.07
N PHE A 51 10.93 -11.91 -12.48
CA PHE A 51 11.34 -12.33 -11.14
C PHE A 51 12.51 -13.32 -11.11
N ASN A 52 13.10 -13.69 -12.26
CA ASN A 52 14.12 -14.74 -12.31
C ASN A 52 15.37 -14.44 -11.45
N ASN A 53 15.70 -13.16 -11.27
CA ASN A 53 16.88 -12.72 -10.50
C ASN A 53 16.52 -12.01 -9.20
N GLN A 54 15.26 -12.05 -8.78
CA GLN A 54 14.80 -11.38 -7.59
C GLN A 54 14.52 -12.40 -6.48
N GLN A 55 15.05 -12.15 -5.27
CA GLN A 55 14.88 -13.03 -4.12
C GLN A 55 14.54 -12.28 -2.84
N SER A 56 14.19 -11.00 -2.92
CA SER A 56 13.86 -10.21 -1.73
C SER A 56 12.55 -10.66 -1.12
N VAL A 57 12.62 -11.21 0.09
CA VAL A 57 11.51 -11.70 0.89
C VAL A 57 11.19 -10.69 1.98
N PHE A 58 9.92 -10.40 2.18
CA PHE A 58 9.48 -9.55 3.28
C PHE A 58 9.01 -10.42 4.44
N ASP A 59 9.80 -10.43 5.52
CA ASP A 59 9.52 -11.16 6.74
C ASP A 59 9.36 -10.19 7.92
N THR A 60 8.23 -10.28 8.60
CA THR A 60 7.90 -9.43 9.75
C THR A 60 8.42 -9.96 11.08
N VAL A 61 8.83 -11.23 11.14
CA VAL A 61 9.30 -11.88 12.37
C VAL A 61 10.80 -11.72 12.53
N SER A 62 11.59 -12.17 11.54
CA SER A 62 13.05 -12.05 11.58
C SER A 62 13.56 -10.66 11.22
N GLN A 63 12.74 -9.86 10.51
CA GLN A 63 13.09 -8.56 9.97
C GLN A 63 14.37 -8.58 9.11
N SER A 64 14.67 -9.69 8.47
CA SER A 64 15.87 -9.89 7.63
C SER A 64 15.95 -8.91 6.45
N HIS A 65 14.82 -8.30 6.06
CA HIS A 65 14.78 -7.25 5.05
C HIS A 65 15.52 -5.96 5.47
N ASN A 66 15.81 -5.75 6.77
CA ASN A 66 16.54 -4.57 7.24
C ASN A 66 18.01 -4.57 6.78
N ASP A 67 18.56 -5.72 6.42
CA ASP A 67 19.91 -5.86 5.87
C ASP A 67 19.90 -6.05 4.33
N ASP A 68 18.73 -6.00 3.69
CA ASP A 68 18.58 -6.17 2.27
C ASP A 68 18.66 -4.83 1.52
N ASN A 69 19.72 -4.62 0.78
CA ASN A 69 19.90 -3.41 -0.04
C ASN A 69 18.76 -3.19 -1.06
N TYR A 70 18.17 -4.26 -1.57
CA TYR A 70 17.01 -4.14 -2.45
C TYR A 70 15.83 -3.50 -1.73
N PHE A 71 15.62 -3.81 -0.45
CA PHE A 71 14.62 -3.15 0.38
C PHE A 71 15.02 -1.72 0.74
N LEU A 72 16.23 -1.52 1.25
CA LEU A 72 16.70 -0.21 1.75
C LEU A 72 16.72 0.87 0.65
N GLU A 73 17.01 0.49 -0.58
CA GLU A 73 17.05 1.39 -1.74
C GLU A 73 15.72 1.48 -2.51
N SER A 74 14.60 1.08 -1.92
CA SER A 74 13.31 1.02 -2.62
C SER A 74 12.45 2.27 -2.45
N GLY A 75 12.89 3.25 -1.67
CA GLY A 75 12.11 4.43 -1.33
C GLY A 75 11.65 5.27 -2.53
N ASP A 76 12.48 5.35 -3.57
CA ASP A 76 12.24 6.09 -4.82
C ASP A 76 11.93 5.20 -6.03
N LYS A 77 11.54 3.94 -5.79
CA LYS A 77 11.35 2.93 -6.83
C LYS A 77 10.04 2.14 -6.64
N ILE A 78 9.58 1.51 -7.71
CA ILE A 78 8.56 0.46 -7.63
C ILE A 78 9.29 -0.87 -7.57
N ARG A 79 9.26 -1.54 -6.41
CA ARG A 79 9.89 -2.84 -6.18
C ARG A 79 8.89 -3.83 -5.63
N PHE A 80 9.19 -5.13 -5.81
CA PHE A 80 8.33 -6.24 -5.43
C PHE A 80 9.01 -7.06 -4.36
N PHE A 81 8.23 -7.49 -3.37
CA PHE A 81 8.74 -8.29 -2.25
C PHE A 81 7.88 -9.54 -2.13
N PHE A 82 8.54 -10.67 -1.91
CA PHE A 82 7.86 -11.95 -1.82
C PHE A 82 7.32 -12.25 -0.41
N GLU A 83 6.29 -13.08 -0.36
CA GLU A 83 5.82 -13.67 0.88
C GLU A 83 6.88 -14.60 1.46
N GLU A 84 7.09 -14.57 2.77
CA GLU A 84 8.03 -15.44 3.49
C GLU A 84 7.77 -16.94 3.21
N LYS A 85 6.50 -17.33 3.18
CA LYS A 85 6.08 -18.71 2.96
C LYS A 85 5.83 -19.06 1.49
N ALA A 86 6.19 -18.18 0.57
CA ALA A 86 6.04 -18.44 -0.85
C ALA A 86 7.05 -19.49 -1.34
N GLN A 87 6.58 -20.39 -2.18
CA GLN A 87 7.47 -21.33 -2.88
C GLN A 87 8.02 -20.68 -4.14
N LEU A 88 9.25 -20.19 -4.08
CA LEU A 88 9.93 -19.51 -5.18
C LEU A 88 10.53 -20.54 -6.17
N ASN A 89 9.66 -21.32 -6.82
CA ASN A 89 10.04 -22.25 -7.89
C ASN A 89 9.74 -21.68 -9.28
N GLU A 90 10.32 -22.27 -10.32
CA GLU A 90 10.18 -21.78 -11.70
C GLU A 90 8.70 -21.64 -12.15
N SER A 91 7.83 -22.54 -11.74
CA SER A 91 6.40 -22.47 -12.08
C SER A 91 5.73 -21.25 -11.46
N ASN A 92 6.01 -20.98 -10.19
CA ASN A 92 5.40 -19.85 -9.46
C ASN A 92 5.98 -18.51 -9.94
N LEU A 93 7.28 -18.46 -10.21
CA LEU A 93 7.94 -17.26 -10.75
C LEU A 93 7.45 -16.88 -12.16
N LYS A 94 7.01 -17.86 -12.96
CA LYS A 94 6.55 -17.62 -14.34
C LYS A 94 5.03 -17.57 -14.51
N LYS A 95 4.30 -18.44 -13.82
CA LYS A 95 2.86 -18.65 -14.08
C LYS A 95 1.93 -18.18 -12.95
N ASN A 96 2.44 -18.08 -11.74
CA ASN A 96 1.66 -17.77 -10.55
C ASN A 96 2.23 -16.58 -9.78
N LYS A 97 2.84 -15.63 -10.49
CA LYS A 97 3.54 -14.47 -9.92
C LYS A 97 2.75 -13.75 -8.84
N GLN A 98 1.47 -13.50 -9.08
CA GLN A 98 0.61 -12.79 -8.14
C GLN A 98 0.44 -13.50 -6.78
N TYR A 99 0.63 -14.84 -6.73
CA TYR A 99 0.44 -15.60 -5.49
C TYR A 99 1.69 -15.66 -4.61
N ILE A 100 2.83 -15.20 -5.10
CA ILE A 100 4.07 -15.18 -4.34
C ILE A 100 4.45 -13.78 -3.85
N VAL A 101 3.81 -12.73 -4.38
CA VAL A 101 4.09 -11.34 -4.01
C VAL A 101 3.38 -10.99 -2.71
N ASN A 102 4.12 -10.46 -1.73
CA ASN A 102 3.62 -9.86 -0.50
C ASN A 102 3.19 -8.43 -0.73
N LYS A 103 4.07 -7.61 -1.33
CA LYS A 103 3.79 -6.20 -1.59
C LYS A 103 4.54 -5.64 -2.78
N ILE A 104 3.98 -4.57 -3.32
CA ILE A 104 4.63 -3.65 -4.25
C ILE A 104 4.85 -2.34 -3.49
N GLY A 105 6.04 -1.81 -3.47
CA GLY A 105 6.41 -0.54 -2.80
C GLY A 105 7.69 0.06 -3.42
N HIS A 106 8.04 1.28 -3.14
CA HIS A 106 7.45 2.14 -2.13
C HIS A 106 7.07 3.51 -2.75
N ALA A 107 7.27 3.69 -4.07
CA ALA A 107 7.02 4.95 -4.78
C ALA A 107 5.90 4.85 -5.84
N LEU A 108 4.89 4.00 -5.63
CA LEU A 108 3.74 3.90 -6.53
C LEU A 108 3.04 5.25 -6.74
N HIS A 109 2.91 6.04 -5.68
CA HIS A 109 2.29 7.36 -5.67
C HIS A 109 3.07 8.44 -6.46
N ASP A 110 4.30 8.15 -6.88
CA ASP A 110 5.15 9.04 -7.67
C ASP A 110 5.43 8.54 -9.08
N LEU A 111 5.40 7.23 -9.29
CA LEU A 111 5.91 6.59 -10.51
C LEU A 111 4.85 5.87 -11.36
N ASP A 112 3.63 5.66 -10.83
CA ASP A 112 2.55 5.02 -11.56
C ASP A 112 1.32 5.92 -11.65
N ASP A 113 0.88 6.25 -12.85
CA ASP A 113 -0.18 7.23 -13.12
C ASP A 113 -1.50 6.92 -12.39
N LYS A 114 -1.88 5.63 -12.30
CA LYS A 114 -3.12 5.24 -11.61
C LYS A 114 -3.00 5.42 -10.10
N PHE A 115 -1.85 5.06 -9.52
CA PHE A 115 -1.57 5.27 -8.10
C PHE A 115 -1.37 6.75 -7.77
N ILE A 116 -0.75 7.55 -8.64
CA ILE A 116 -0.66 9.02 -8.49
C ILE A 116 -2.06 9.62 -8.38
N LYS A 117 -2.93 9.34 -9.34
CA LYS A 117 -4.31 9.86 -9.36
C LYS A 117 -5.12 9.46 -8.13
N PHE A 118 -4.94 8.24 -7.65
CA PHE A 118 -5.63 7.75 -6.47
C PHE A 118 -5.13 8.42 -5.18
N SER A 119 -3.82 8.57 -5.03
CA SER A 119 -3.16 9.00 -3.80
C SER A 119 -3.08 10.53 -3.68
N LYS A 120 -2.73 11.23 -4.78
CA LYS A 120 -2.59 12.69 -4.81
C LYS A 120 -3.91 13.33 -5.25
N ASN A 121 -4.89 13.38 -4.36
CA ASN A 121 -6.18 13.99 -4.63
C ASN A 121 -6.50 15.09 -3.61
N HIS A 122 -7.38 16.01 -4.02
CA HIS A 122 -7.78 17.18 -3.23
C HIS A 122 -8.34 16.79 -1.85
N ASP A 123 -9.24 15.81 -1.81
CA ASP A 123 -9.93 15.43 -0.56
C ASP A 123 -8.94 14.94 0.50
N LEU A 124 -7.95 14.09 0.11
CA LEU A 124 -6.90 13.61 1.04
C LEU A 124 -6.04 14.77 1.55
N ASN A 125 -5.68 15.71 0.69
CA ASN A 125 -4.90 16.88 1.09
C ASN A 125 -5.66 17.75 2.09
N GLU A 126 -6.96 17.98 1.87
CA GLU A 126 -7.79 18.77 2.79
C GLU A 126 -8.01 18.05 4.12
N ILE A 127 -8.19 16.73 4.10
CA ILE A 127 -8.25 15.92 5.33
C ILE A 127 -6.94 16.05 6.12
N ALA A 128 -5.80 15.87 5.46
CA ALA A 128 -4.49 15.97 6.11
C ALA A 128 -4.28 17.35 6.77
N LYS A 129 -4.62 18.42 6.06
CA LYS A 129 -4.56 19.79 6.64
C LYS A 129 -5.50 19.97 7.81
N ALA A 130 -6.73 19.47 7.72
CA ALA A 130 -7.73 19.61 8.77
C ALA A 130 -7.32 18.92 10.08
N ILE A 131 -6.60 17.79 10.00
CA ILE A 131 -6.07 17.07 11.18
C ILE A 131 -4.72 17.60 11.68
N GLY A 132 -4.20 18.69 11.08
CA GLY A 132 -3.07 19.44 11.63
C GLY A 132 -1.79 19.46 10.81
N PHE A 133 -1.73 18.80 9.64
CA PHE A 133 -0.57 18.89 8.76
C PHE A 133 -0.57 20.23 8.03
N GLN A 134 0.52 21.02 8.13
CA GLN A 134 0.65 22.29 7.44
C GLN A 134 1.02 22.11 5.96
N ASP A 135 1.94 21.19 5.68
CA ASP A 135 2.41 20.86 4.34
C ASP A 135 2.54 19.33 4.20
N PRO A 136 1.41 18.62 3.95
CA PRO A 136 1.41 17.18 3.92
C PRO A 136 2.13 16.64 2.67
N LEU A 137 3.09 15.74 2.88
CA LEU A 137 3.83 15.05 1.84
C LEU A 137 3.55 13.55 1.89
N LEU A 138 3.36 12.93 0.72
CA LEU A 138 3.32 11.47 0.59
C LEU A 138 4.76 10.96 0.52
N LEU A 139 5.20 10.27 1.57
CA LEU A 139 6.56 9.76 1.66
C LEU A 139 6.68 8.34 1.09
N GLN A 140 5.63 7.55 1.19
CA GLN A 140 5.65 6.14 0.86
C GLN A 140 4.25 5.65 0.47
N SER A 141 4.21 4.69 -0.44
CA SER A 141 3.00 3.93 -0.76
C SER A 141 3.30 2.45 -0.92
N MET A 142 2.41 1.62 -0.43
CA MET A 142 2.49 0.17 -0.57
C MET A 142 1.16 -0.40 -1.03
N TYR A 143 1.22 -1.36 -1.95
CA TYR A 143 0.10 -2.23 -2.26
C TYR A 143 0.41 -3.61 -1.68
N ILE A 144 -0.34 -4.02 -0.66
CA ILE A 144 -0.08 -5.26 0.08
C ILE A 144 -1.08 -6.32 -0.36
N PHE A 145 -0.56 -7.49 -0.75
CA PHE A 145 -1.34 -8.67 -1.05
C PHE A 145 -1.51 -9.51 0.20
N LYS A 146 -2.73 -9.92 0.48
CA LYS A 146 -3.05 -10.82 1.60
C LYS A 146 -3.39 -12.20 1.06
N GLN A 147 -2.36 -12.93 0.65
CA GLN A 147 -2.51 -14.25 0.05
C GLN A 147 -3.12 -15.25 1.04
N PRO A 148 -4.14 -16.01 0.63
CA PRO A 148 -4.72 -17.04 1.49
C PRO A 148 -3.65 -18.03 1.98
N LYS A 149 -3.64 -18.33 3.27
CA LYS A 149 -2.79 -19.31 3.96
C LYS A 149 -1.30 -18.94 4.10
N ILE A 150 -0.76 -18.05 3.28
CA ILE A 150 0.66 -17.69 3.32
C ILE A 150 0.90 -16.19 3.59
N GLY A 151 -0.14 -15.36 3.53
CA GLY A 151 -0.01 -13.92 3.76
C GLY A 151 0.53 -13.62 5.14
N GLY A 152 1.60 -12.83 5.20
CA GLY A 152 2.26 -12.41 6.43
C GLY A 152 1.31 -11.67 7.38
N GLU A 153 1.53 -11.83 8.68
CA GLU A 153 0.80 -11.08 9.70
C GLU A 153 1.23 -9.61 9.69
N VAL A 154 0.27 -8.71 9.86
CA VAL A 154 0.54 -7.30 10.17
C VAL A 154 0.25 -7.11 11.66
N VAL A 155 1.31 -7.04 12.45
CA VAL A 155 1.20 -6.80 13.89
C VAL A 155 0.77 -5.36 14.17
N CYS A 156 0.14 -5.12 15.31
CA CYS A 156 -0.20 -3.75 15.74
C CYS A 156 1.08 -2.92 15.85
N HIS A 157 1.07 -1.74 15.23
CA HIS A 157 2.21 -0.82 15.24
C HIS A 157 1.72 0.63 15.10
N GLN A 158 2.59 1.56 15.46
CA GLN A 158 2.43 3.00 15.24
C GLN A 158 3.52 3.52 14.33
#